data_6c034553b7a521a5a6fe40b17c11ad5c
#
_entry.id   6c034553b7a521a5a6fe40b17c11ad5c
#
_cell.length_a   1.000
_cell.length_b   1.000
_cell.length_c   1.000
_cell.angle_alpha   90.00
_cell.angle_beta   90.00
_cell.angle_gamma   90.00
#
_symmetry.space_group_name_H-M   'P 1'
#
loop_
_entity.id
_entity.type
_entity.pdbx_description
1 polymer ?
#
loop_
_entity_poly.entity_id
_entity_poly.type
_entity_poly.pdbx_seq_one_letter_code
_entity_poly.pdbx_strand_id
1 'polypeptide(L)'
;MKKLFLMMMVLFVLLLAGCGPQEQAKDDSSGKTLYTVQDATGTELRFSKKPQRIVSLNVSTDEILLELLAEDTERLVALSRLADDEGICAAGEKVKQVKGRAESTNLEAVLSYQPDLVIVPDYSMEPVRGLRSAGLKVYVCHTPDNMTDILHFVRELGSAIGEDARGKAMADDLQKKLDDIRARALLASDGKQKKVLAMSFTGPLGMKGTFSDVCHYAGVRNALEGVDIPYQSNLSEEKMLELNPDIILTPSWDYSKKGDPDDFRRRILENPTYKDMNAVKNKEVVKFHDNYLYSTSQYAVKAVEELA
;
A
#
# COMPACT_ATOMS: atom_id res chain seq x y z
N MET A 1 -63.37 21.20 -15.46
CA MET A 1 -62.24 21.34 -14.52
C MET A 1 -61.79 20.02 -13.91
N LYS A 2 -62.64 19.02 -13.62
CA LYS A 2 -62.24 17.75 -13.02
C LYS A 2 -61.44 16.79 -13.95
N LYS A 3 -61.63 16.88 -15.27
CA LYS A 3 -60.88 16.03 -16.25
C LYS A 3 -59.47 16.52 -16.56
N LEU A 4 -59.18 17.81 -16.36
CA LEU A 4 -57.84 18.39 -16.56
C LEU A 4 -56.92 18.10 -15.39
N PHE A 5 -57.48 17.95 -14.18
CA PHE A 5 -56.73 17.63 -12.96
C PHE A 5 -56.26 16.16 -12.91
N LEU A 6 -57.05 15.26 -13.51
CA LEU A 6 -56.70 13.84 -13.56
C LEU A 6 -55.60 13.55 -14.59
N MET A 7 -55.49 14.35 -15.66
CA MET A 7 -54.44 14.19 -16.69
C MET A 7 -53.09 14.77 -16.23
N MET A 8 -53.09 15.75 -15.30
CA MET A 8 -51.87 16.30 -14.71
C MET A 8 -51.29 15.44 -13.59
N MET A 9 -52.11 14.58 -12.94
CA MET A 9 -51.67 13.66 -11.91
C MET A 9 -51.02 12.38 -12.49
N VAL A 10 -51.38 11.98 -13.73
CA VAL A 10 -50.77 10.83 -14.43
C VAL A 10 -49.42 11.19 -15.05
N LEU A 11 -49.16 12.49 -15.33
CA LEU A 11 -47.89 12.95 -15.89
C LEU A 11 -46.79 13.12 -14.83
N PHE A 12 -47.13 13.19 -13.52
CA PHE A 12 -46.18 13.39 -12.43
C PHE A 12 -45.63 12.06 -11.85
N VAL A 13 -46.23 10.90 -12.20
CA VAL A 13 -45.77 9.56 -11.75
C VAL A 13 -44.70 8.96 -12.65
N LEU A 14 -44.42 9.55 -13.84
CA LEU A 14 -43.43 9.05 -14.81
C LEU A 14 -42.04 9.67 -14.69
N LEU A 15 -41.76 10.50 -13.67
CA LEU A 15 -40.46 11.18 -13.49
C LEU A 15 -39.59 10.63 -12.35
N LEU A 16 -39.94 9.47 -11.75
CA LEU A 16 -39.16 8.85 -10.64
C LEU A 16 -38.57 7.47 -10.99
N ALA A 17 -38.44 7.14 -12.29
CA ALA A 17 -37.75 5.92 -12.73
C ALA A 17 -36.43 6.27 -13.44
N GLY A 18 -35.60 7.09 -12.80
CA GLY A 18 -34.23 7.39 -13.21
C GLY A 18 -33.23 6.60 -12.39
N CYS A 19 -33.39 5.27 -12.25
CA CYS A 19 -32.27 4.37 -11.93
C CYS A 19 -31.48 4.17 -13.21
N GLY A 20 -30.30 4.81 -13.31
CA GLY A 20 -29.33 4.48 -14.35
C GLY A 20 -28.93 3.00 -14.22
N PRO A 21 -28.63 2.32 -15.32
CA PRO A 21 -28.17 0.95 -15.26
C PRO A 21 -26.84 0.91 -14.51
N GLN A 22 -26.85 0.29 -13.32
CA GLN A 22 -25.65 -0.20 -12.68
C GLN A 22 -25.06 -1.23 -13.65
N GLU A 23 -23.91 -0.95 -14.27
CA GLU A 23 -23.17 -1.88 -15.12
C GLU A 23 -22.78 -3.10 -14.27
N GLN A 24 -23.65 -4.08 -14.25
CA GLN A 24 -23.33 -5.41 -13.71
C GLN A 24 -22.32 -6.06 -14.65
N ALA A 25 -21.14 -6.38 -14.13
CA ALA A 25 -20.21 -7.26 -14.80
C ALA A 25 -20.97 -8.53 -15.24
N LYS A 26 -20.77 -8.95 -16.50
CA LYS A 26 -21.42 -10.16 -17.04
C LYS A 26 -21.11 -11.34 -16.13
N ASP A 27 -22.13 -11.80 -15.42
CA ASP A 27 -22.11 -12.98 -14.58
C ASP A 27 -22.04 -14.21 -15.49
N ASP A 28 -21.01 -15.04 -15.31
CA ASP A 28 -20.92 -16.37 -15.91
C ASP A 28 -21.85 -17.30 -15.11
N SER A 29 -23.17 -17.13 -15.32
CA SER A 29 -24.25 -17.63 -14.49
C SER A 29 -24.61 -19.11 -14.74
N SER A 30 -23.64 -19.97 -15.10
CA SER A 30 -23.89 -21.43 -15.23
C SER A 30 -23.39 -22.26 -14.05
N GLY A 31 -22.71 -21.67 -13.04
CA GLY A 31 -22.13 -22.36 -11.90
C GLY A 31 -22.63 -21.85 -10.54
N LYS A 32 -22.69 -22.74 -9.55
CA LYS A 32 -22.96 -22.39 -8.15
C LYS A 32 -21.85 -21.43 -7.67
N THR A 33 -22.21 -20.24 -7.17
CA THR A 33 -21.26 -19.31 -6.57
C THR A 33 -20.53 -19.99 -5.40
N LEU A 34 -19.18 -19.99 -5.45
CA LEU A 34 -18.35 -20.54 -4.38
C LEU A 34 -18.17 -19.50 -3.27
N TYR A 35 -17.84 -18.25 -3.62
CA TYR A 35 -17.72 -17.14 -2.69
C TYR A 35 -17.97 -15.80 -3.39
N THR A 36 -18.16 -14.77 -2.60
CA THR A 36 -18.42 -13.39 -3.03
C THR A 36 -17.56 -12.45 -2.22
N VAL A 37 -16.99 -11.44 -2.86
CA VAL A 37 -16.23 -10.35 -2.21
C VAL A 37 -16.72 -9.00 -2.72
N GLN A 38 -16.61 -7.97 -1.89
CA GLN A 38 -16.86 -6.60 -2.29
C GLN A 38 -15.52 -5.86 -2.37
N ASP A 39 -15.31 -5.08 -3.43
CA ASP A 39 -14.10 -4.29 -3.61
C ASP A 39 -14.22 -2.88 -2.98
N ALA A 40 -13.14 -2.09 -3.00
CA ALA A 40 -13.10 -0.74 -2.44
C ALA A 40 -14.10 0.24 -3.09
N THR A 41 -14.62 -0.07 -4.29
CA THR A 41 -15.66 0.72 -4.97
C THR A 41 -17.08 0.30 -4.59
N GLY A 42 -17.24 -0.70 -3.73
CA GLY A 42 -18.52 -1.32 -3.40
C GLY A 42 -19.03 -2.30 -4.47
N THR A 43 -18.22 -2.62 -5.49
CA THR A 43 -18.59 -3.59 -6.51
C THR A 43 -18.49 -5.01 -5.95
N GLU A 44 -19.58 -5.78 -6.11
CA GLU A 44 -19.61 -7.20 -5.72
C GLU A 44 -19.04 -8.05 -6.86
N LEU A 45 -18.03 -8.87 -6.53
CA LEU A 45 -17.47 -9.88 -7.42
C LEU A 45 -17.84 -11.28 -6.93
N ARG A 46 -18.42 -12.08 -7.83
CA ARG A 46 -18.83 -13.46 -7.57
C ARG A 46 -17.90 -14.44 -8.27
N PHE A 47 -17.47 -15.45 -7.55
CA PHE A 47 -16.56 -16.48 -8.05
C PHE A 47 -17.20 -17.86 -7.95
N SER A 48 -17.22 -18.60 -9.04
CA SER A 48 -17.60 -20.01 -9.10
C SER A 48 -16.44 -20.97 -8.84
N LYS A 49 -15.20 -20.45 -8.94
CA LYS A 49 -13.93 -21.13 -8.62
C LYS A 49 -12.90 -20.11 -8.18
N LYS A 50 -11.82 -20.55 -7.54
CA LYS A 50 -10.69 -19.66 -7.23
C LYS A 50 -10.06 -19.14 -8.52
N PRO A 51 -9.66 -17.86 -8.61
CA PRO A 51 -8.94 -17.32 -9.76
C PRO A 51 -7.66 -18.10 -10.03
N GLN A 52 -7.41 -18.38 -11.33
CA GLN A 52 -6.26 -19.16 -11.77
C GLN A 52 -5.29 -18.33 -12.60
N ARG A 53 -5.71 -17.14 -13.02
CA ARG A 53 -4.90 -16.23 -13.87
C ARG A 53 -5.01 -14.81 -13.32
N ILE A 54 -4.20 -14.54 -12.31
CA ILE A 54 -4.25 -13.27 -11.56
C ILE A 54 -3.19 -12.32 -12.13
N VAL A 55 -3.59 -11.10 -12.46
CA VAL A 55 -2.70 -9.98 -12.78
C VAL A 55 -2.77 -8.97 -11.64
N SER A 56 -1.63 -8.62 -11.10
CA SER A 56 -1.46 -7.57 -10.10
C SER A 56 -0.87 -6.32 -10.73
N LEU A 57 -1.42 -5.14 -10.41
CA LEU A 57 -1.00 -3.85 -10.97
C LEU A 57 -0.40 -2.91 -9.90
N ASN A 58 -0.02 -3.44 -8.74
CA ASN A 58 0.55 -2.68 -7.64
C ASN A 58 1.58 -3.50 -6.87
N VAL A 59 2.70 -2.89 -6.47
CA VAL A 59 3.82 -3.56 -5.76
C VAL A 59 3.39 -4.19 -4.45
N SER A 60 2.62 -3.48 -3.62
CA SER A 60 2.18 -4.03 -2.33
C SER A 60 1.28 -5.25 -2.50
N THR A 61 0.45 -5.24 -3.56
CA THR A 61 -0.35 -6.41 -3.95
C THR A 61 0.54 -7.55 -4.44
N ASP A 62 1.56 -7.24 -5.27
CA ASP A 62 2.55 -8.25 -5.73
C ASP A 62 3.19 -8.97 -4.55
N GLU A 63 3.67 -8.20 -3.58
CA GLU A 63 4.36 -8.70 -2.39
C GLU A 63 3.47 -9.62 -1.55
N ILE A 64 2.22 -9.21 -1.29
CA ILE A 64 1.27 -9.99 -0.52
C ILE A 64 0.86 -11.28 -1.27
N LEU A 65 0.58 -11.17 -2.58
CA LEU A 65 0.18 -12.32 -3.39
C LEU A 65 1.30 -13.35 -3.54
N LEU A 66 2.56 -12.91 -3.69
CA LEU A 66 3.71 -13.81 -3.73
C LEU A 66 3.87 -14.62 -2.43
N GLU A 67 3.41 -14.08 -1.29
CA GLU A 67 3.40 -14.81 -0.02
C GLU A 67 2.17 -15.73 0.09
N LEU A 68 0.98 -15.21 -0.17
CA LEU A 68 -0.28 -15.96 -0.08
C LEU A 68 -0.33 -17.14 -1.04
N LEU A 69 0.31 -17.03 -2.20
CA LEU A 69 0.35 -18.03 -3.27
C LEU A 69 1.74 -18.72 -3.40
N ALA A 70 2.54 -18.75 -2.34
CA ALA A 70 3.88 -19.33 -2.40
C ALA A 70 3.91 -20.80 -2.88
N GLU A 71 2.82 -21.56 -2.63
CA GLU A 71 2.66 -22.95 -3.09
C GLU A 71 1.90 -23.08 -4.42
N ASP A 72 1.28 -21.99 -4.91
CA ASP A 72 0.44 -21.93 -6.12
C ASP A 72 0.83 -20.70 -6.98
N THR A 73 2.12 -20.37 -7.07
CA THR A 73 2.62 -19.13 -7.71
C THR A 73 2.25 -19.07 -9.20
N GLU A 74 1.99 -20.21 -9.85
CA GLU A 74 1.53 -20.28 -11.24
C GLU A 74 0.19 -19.58 -11.48
N ARG A 75 -0.61 -19.33 -10.43
CA ARG A 75 -1.83 -18.53 -10.52
C ARG A 75 -1.53 -17.04 -10.75
N LEU A 76 -0.32 -16.55 -10.43
CA LEU A 76 0.14 -15.20 -10.75
C LEU A 76 0.73 -15.18 -12.15
N VAL A 77 0.00 -14.65 -13.13
CA VAL A 77 0.47 -14.60 -14.52
C VAL A 77 1.25 -13.32 -14.84
N ALA A 78 1.01 -12.23 -14.10
CA ALA A 78 1.83 -11.02 -14.18
C ALA A 78 1.78 -10.22 -12.86
N LEU A 79 2.93 -9.63 -12.55
CA LEU A 79 3.11 -8.64 -11.48
C LEU A 79 3.16 -7.24 -12.07
N SER A 80 3.13 -6.21 -11.23
CA SER A 80 3.37 -4.85 -11.66
C SER A 80 4.79 -4.69 -12.23
N ARG A 81 5.00 -3.69 -13.08
CA ARG A 81 6.32 -3.39 -13.63
C ARG A 81 7.33 -3.00 -12.55
N LEU A 82 6.86 -2.42 -11.46
CA LEU A 82 7.72 -2.00 -10.35
C LEU A 82 8.22 -3.16 -9.48
N ALA A 83 7.70 -4.39 -9.68
CA ALA A 83 8.17 -5.58 -8.96
C ALA A 83 9.67 -5.88 -9.19
N ASP A 84 10.24 -5.43 -10.31
CA ASP A 84 11.67 -5.63 -10.63
C ASP A 84 12.59 -4.55 -10.03
N ASP A 85 12.04 -3.52 -9.40
CA ASP A 85 12.83 -2.46 -8.77
C ASP A 85 13.11 -2.80 -7.30
N GLU A 86 14.35 -3.21 -7.01
CA GLU A 86 14.77 -3.66 -5.68
C GLU A 86 14.70 -2.55 -4.61
N GLY A 87 14.72 -1.29 -5.01
CA GLY A 87 14.53 -0.16 -4.09
C GLY A 87 13.08 0.12 -3.74
N ILE A 88 12.13 -0.51 -4.47
CA ILE A 88 10.69 -0.36 -4.28
C ILE A 88 10.06 -1.65 -3.78
N CYS A 89 10.38 -2.78 -4.43
CA CYS A 89 9.82 -4.09 -4.11
C CYS A 89 10.73 -4.84 -3.13
N ALA A 90 10.17 -5.22 -2.00
CA ALA A 90 10.89 -5.95 -0.95
C ALA A 90 10.83 -7.48 -1.10
N ALA A 91 10.10 -8.00 -2.11
CA ALA A 91 9.93 -9.45 -2.30
C ALA A 91 11.19 -10.18 -2.80
N GLY A 92 12.21 -9.45 -3.28
CA GLY A 92 13.51 -10.00 -3.69
C GLY A 92 13.38 -11.08 -4.78
N GLU A 93 14.05 -12.20 -4.59
CA GLU A 93 14.08 -13.31 -5.57
C GLU A 93 12.68 -13.92 -5.88
N LYS A 94 11.69 -13.72 -5.00
CA LYS A 94 10.33 -14.26 -5.22
C LYS A 94 9.70 -13.71 -6.51
N VAL A 95 10.00 -12.47 -6.89
CA VAL A 95 9.46 -11.86 -8.12
C VAL A 95 9.86 -12.61 -9.39
N LYS A 96 10.98 -13.32 -9.38
CA LYS A 96 11.49 -14.08 -10.53
C LYS A 96 10.66 -15.34 -10.82
N GLN A 97 9.83 -15.78 -9.89
CA GLN A 97 8.91 -16.90 -10.08
C GLN A 97 7.78 -16.54 -11.05
N VAL A 98 7.46 -15.26 -11.19
CA VAL A 98 6.43 -14.76 -12.11
C VAL A 98 7.09 -13.99 -13.24
N LYS A 99 6.93 -14.47 -14.48
CA LYS A 99 7.61 -13.87 -15.64
C LYS A 99 6.90 -12.64 -16.22
N GLY A 100 5.57 -12.59 -16.10
CA GLY A 100 4.77 -11.51 -16.64
C GLY A 100 4.95 -10.20 -15.88
N ARG A 101 4.95 -9.08 -16.64
CA ARG A 101 4.94 -7.72 -16.09
C ARG A 101 3.84 -6.92 -16.76
N ALA A 102 3.01 -6.24 -15.97
CA ALA A 102 1.89 -5.46 -16.48
C ALA A 102 1.91 -4.03 -15.93
N GLU A 103 1.41 -3.10 -16.74
CA GLU A 103 1.18 -1.71 -16.36
C GLU A 103 -0.31 -1.41 -16.42
N SER A 104 -0.80 -0.63 -15.45
CA SER A 104 -2.22 -0.24 -15.38
C SER A 104 -2.68 0.55 -16.60
N THR A 105 -1.79 1.30 -17.24
CA THR A 105 -2.07 2.13 -18.41
C THR A 105 -2.09 1.36 -19.73
N ASN A 106 -1.65 0.09 -19.75
CA ASN A 106 -1.58 -0.73 -20.95
C ASN A 106 -2.61 -1.87 -20.91
N LEU A 107 -3.85 -1.55 -21.32
CA LEU A 107 -4.96 -2.50 -21.35
C LEU A 107 -4.66 -3.73 -22.20
N GLU A 108 -4.05 -3.56 -23.39
CA GLU A 108 -3.73 -4.66 -24.29
C GLU A 108 -2.73 -5.65 -23.67
N ALA A 109 -1.71 -5.11 -22.97
CA ALA A 109 -0.76 -5.96 -22.26
C ALA A 109 -1.44 -6.76 -21.14
N VAL A 110 -2.36 -6.16 -20.39
CA VAL A 110 -3.13 -6.86 -19.36
C VAL A 110 -3.99 -7.97 -20.00
N LEU A 111 -4.72 -7.66 -21.07
CA LEU A 111 -5.57 -8.63 -21.79
C LEU A 111 -4.78 -9.81 -22.38
N SER A 112 -3.52 -9.57 -22.80
CA SER A 112 -2.66 -10.63 -23.38
C SER A 112 -2.36 -11.75 -22.38
N TYR A 113 -2.41 -11.47 -21.08
CA TYR A 113 -2.27 -12.49 -20.02
C TYR A 113 -3.54 -13.31 -19.81
N GLN A 114 -4.66 -12.98 -20.47
CA GLN A 114 -5.96 -13.67 -20.31
C GLN A 114 -6.34 -13.86 -18.83
N PRO A 115 -6.35 -12.79 -18.02
CA PRO A 115 -6.62 -12.92 -16.59
C PRO A 115 -8.09 -13.26 -16.33
N ASP A 116 -8.34 -14.03 -15.28
CA ASP A 116 -9.67 -14.21 -14.69
C ASP A 116 -9.90 -13.33 -13.44
N LEU A 117 -8.83 -12.67 -12.97
CA LEU A 117 -8.88 -11.60 -11.97
C LEU A 117 -7.75 -10.58 -12.23
N VAL A 118 -8.09 -9.29 -12.22
CA VAL A 118 -7.13 -8.19 -12.20
C VAL A 118 -7.29 -7.42 -10.90
N ILE A 119 -6.18 -7.17 -10.19
CA ILE A 119 -6.18 -6.41 -8.94
C ILE A 119 -5.56 -5.04 -9.20
N VAL A 120 -6.29 -3.98 -8.86
CA VAL A 120 -5.95 -2.58 -9.17
C VAL A 120 -6.04 -1.76 -7.89
N PRO A 121 -5.08 -0.88 -7.57
CA PRO A 121 -5.19 0.01 -6.42
C PRO A 121 -6.20 1.15 -6.67
N ASP A 122 -6.86 1.61 -5.62
CA ASP A 122 -7.92 2.64 -5.68
C ASP A 122 -7.44 4.02 -6.19
N TYR A 123 -6.15 4.32 -6.09
CA TYR A 123 -5.57 5.54 -6.68
C TYR A 123 -5.36 5.46 -8.21
N SER A 124 -5.59 4.29 -8.82
CA SER A 124 -5.40 4.07 -10.26
C SER A 124 -6.70 3.61 -10.93
N MET A 125 -7.75 4.45 -10.83
CA MET A 125 -9.10 4.11 -11.32
C MET A 125 -9.28 4.20 -12.83
N GLU A 126 -8.38 4.88 -13.54
CA GLU A 126 -8.51 5.08 -15.00
C GLU A 126 -8.67 3.77 -15.79
N PRO A 127 -7.84 2.72 -15.58
CA PRO A 127 -7.96 1.48 -16.34
C PRO A 127 -9.17 0.62 -15.95
N VAL A 128 -9.76 0.83 -14.76
CA VAL A 128 -10.81 -0.04 -14.21
C VAL A 128 -12.01 -0.15 -15.14
N ARG A 129 -12.47 0.99 -15.69
CA ARG A 129 -13.61 1.00 -16.62
C ARG A 129 -13.31 0.19 -17.88
N GLY A 130 -12.13 0.39 -18.48
CA GLY A 130 -11.71 -0.34 -19.68
C GLY A 130 -11.62 -1.84 -19.45
N LEU A 131 -11.00 -2.26 -18.35
CA LEU A 131 -10.86 -3.66 -17.96
C LEU A 131 -12.23 -4.32 -17.72
N ARG A 132 -13.13 -3.66 -16.99
CA ARG A 132 -14.49 -4.15 -16.74
C ARG A 132 -15.32 -4.23 -18.04
N SER A 133 -15.21 -3.22 -18.92
CA SER A 133 -15.87 -3.23 -20.24
C SER A 133 -15.37 -4.34 -21.16
N ALA A 134 -14.11 -4.77 -21.00
CA ALA A 134 -13.56 -5.95 -21.68
C ALA A 134 -14.04 -7.29 -21.07
N GLY A 135 -14.90 -7.25 -20.03
CA GLY A 135 -15.49 -8.43 -19.39
C GLY A 135 -14.62 -9.07 -18.32
N LEU A 136 -13.55 -8.40 -17.88
CA LEU A 136 -12.68 -8.90 -16.81
C LEU A 136 -13.27 -8.65 -15.41
N LYS A 137 -13.02 -9.57 -14.50
CA LYS A 137 -13.23 -9.31 -13.06
C LYS A 137 -12.09 -8.44 -12.56
N VAL A 138 -12.44 -7.25 -12.07
CA VAL A 138 -11.47 -6.27 -11.55
C VAL A 138 -11.80 -6.02 -10.09
N TYR A 139 -10.87 -6.41 -9.21
CA TYR A 139 -10.91 -6.11 -7.79
C TYR A 139 -10.12 -4.82 -7.52
N VAL A 140 -10.81 -3.78 -7.11
CA VAL A 140 -10.16 -2.52 -6.70
C VAL A 140 -9.83 -2.65 -5.21
N CYS A 141 -8.55 -2.63 -4.88
CA CYS A 141 -8.10 -2.72 -3.50
C CYS A 141 -7.89 -1.33 -2.89
N HIS A 142 -8.21 -1.19 -1.60
CA HIS A 142 -7.93 0.01 -0.85
C HIS A 142 -6.43 0.12 -0.56
N THR A 143 -5.86 1.33 -0.70
CA THR A 143 -4.45 1.57 -0.38
C THR A 143 -4.30 1.80 1.13
N PRO A 144 -3.50 1.00 1.84
CA PRO A 144 -3.31 1.15 3.28
C PRO A 144 -2.63 2.48 3.65
N ASP A 145 -3.14 3.14 4.68
CA ASP A 145 -2.59 4.37 5.24
C ASP A 145 -1.84 4.15 6.58
N ASN A 146 -2.03 3.00 7.21
CA ASN A 146 -1.46 2.65 8.51
C ASN A 146 -1.28 1.13 8.64
N MET A 147 -0.67 0.69 9.74
CA MET A 147 -0.37 -0.73 9.96
C MET A 147 -1.64 -1.58 10.11
N THR A 148 -2.70 -1.05 10.72
CA THR A 148 -3.99 -1.75 10.83
C THR A 148 -4.61 -2.00 9.46
N ASP A 149 -4.54 -0.99 8.57
CA ASP A 149 -5.04 -1.12 7.19
C ASP A 149 -4.22 -2.16 6.40
N ILE A 150 -2.89 -2.24 6.61
CA ILE A 150 -2.07 -3.30 6.01
C ILE A 150 -2.55 -4.70 6.43
N LEU A 151 -2.85 -4.91 7.71
CA LEU A 151 -3.37 -6.19 8.19
C LEU A 151 -4.76 -6.51 7.60
N HIS A 152 -5.61 -5.50 7.43
CA HIS A 152 -6.88 -5.65 6.71
C HIS A 152 -6.66 -6.00 5.25
N PHE A 153 -5.77 -5.29 4.59
CA PHE A 153 -5.43 -5.49 3.18
C PHE A 153 -4.95 -6.92 2.89
N VAL A 154 -4.10 -7.48 3.75
CA VAL A 154 -3.67 -8.89 3.65
C VAL A 154 -4.88 -9.85 3.72
N ARG A 155 -5.84 -9.62 4.63
CA ARG A 155 -7.06 -10.44 4.74
C ARG A 155 -7.95 -10.29 3.51
N GLU A 156 -8.17 -9.07 3.06
CA GLU A 156 -9.02 -8.76 1.89
C GLU A 156 -8.46 -9.40 0.62
N LEU A 157 -7.15 -9.31 0.38
CA LEU A 157 -6.51 -9.97 -0.76
C LEU A 157 -6.61 -11.49 -0.66
N GLY A 158 -6.43 -12.06 0.53
CA GLY A 158 -6.67 -13.49 0.76
C GLY A 158 -8.09 -13.89 0.35
N SER A 159 -9.09 -13.12 0.78
CA SER A 159 -10.49 -13.37 0.42
C SER A 159 -10.75 -13.19 -1.08
N ALA A 160 -10.18 -12.15 -1.71
CA ALA A 160 -10.33 -11.85 -3.14
C ALA A 160 -9.84 -12.99 -4.04
N ILE A 161 -8.76 -13.67 -3.65
CA ILE A 161 -8.17 -14.78 -4.42
C ILE A 161 -8.66 -16.17 -3.99
N GLY A 162 -9.59 -16.23 -3.02
CA GLY A 162 -10.13 -17.46 -2.47
C GLY A 162 -9.22 -18.19 -1.47
N GLU A 163 -8.28 -17.47 -0.84
CA GLU A 163 -7.34 -17.95 0.18
C GLU A 163 -7.59 -17.29 1.56
N ASP A 164 -8.85 -17.16 1.94
CA ASP A 164 -9.29 -16.45 3.16
C ASP A 164 -8.55 -16.92 4.42
N ALA A 165 -8.42 -18.24 4.61
CA ALA A 165 -7.72 -18.80 5.75
C ALA A 165 -6.22 -18.40 5.79
N ARG A 166 -5.55 -18.39 4.63
CA ARG A 166 -4.14 -17.96 4.52
C ARG A 166 -4.00 -16.47 4.80
N GLY A 167 -4.88 -15.64 4.21
CA GLY A 167 -4.90 -14.20 4.45
C GLY A 167 -5.09 -13.87 5.93
N LYS A 168 -6.03 -14.56 6.59
CA LYS A 168 -6.25 -14.40 8.03
C LYS A 168 -5.03 -14.82 8.85
N ALA A 169 -4.48 -16.00 8.60
CA ALA A 169 -3.33 -16.52 9.33
C ALA A 169 -2.11 -15.59 9.18
N MET A 170 -1.81 -15.13 7.96
CA MET A 170 -0.72 -14.19 7.68
C MET A 170 -0.91 -12.87 8.45
N ALA A 171 -2.11 -12.29 8.44
CA ALA A 171 -2.37 -11.04 9.16
C ALA A 171 -2.27 -11.22 10.69
N ASP A 172 -2.74 -12.34 11.22
CA ASP A 172 -2.66 -12.65 12.66
C ASP A 172 -1.18 -12.85 13.10
N ASP A 173 -0.36 -13.51 12.28
CA ASP A 173 1.08 -13.68 12.53
C ASP A 173 1.83 -12.34 12.47
N LEU A 174 1.50 -11.47 11.52
CA LEU A 174 2.08 -10.12 11.43
C LEU A 174 1.72 -9.28 12.64
N GLN A 175 0.45 -9.29 13.09
CA GLN A 175 0.03 -8.57 14.29
C GLN A 175 0.81 -9.05 15.52
N LYS A 176 0.87 -10.36 15.73
CA LYS A 176 1.64 -10.93 16.84
C LYS A 176 3.11 -10.50 16.81
N LYS A 177 3.72 -10.49 15.63
CA LYS A 177 5.11 -10.07 15.44
C LYS A 177 5.31 -8.61 15.80
N LEU A 178 4.40 -7.72 15.39
CA LEU A 178 4.40 -6.31 15.77
C LEU A 178 4.31 -6.12 17.29
N ASP A 179 3.39 -6.84 17.94
CA ASP A 179 3.20 -6.77 19.39
C ASP A 179 4.44 -7.26 20.14
N ASP A 180 5.07 -8.34 19.69
CA ASP A 180 6.29 -8.92 20.26
C ASP A 180 7.49 -7.96 20.12
N ILE A 181 7.63 -7.29 18.95
CA ILE A 181 8.70 -6.29 18.74
C ILE A 181 8.48 -5.10 19.68
N ARG A 182 7.26 -4.57 19.72
CA ARG A 182 6.93 -3.44 20.58
C ARG A 182 7.19 -3.73 22.06
N ALA A 183 6.76 -4.89 22.54
CA ALA A 183 6.99 -5.28 23.94
C ALA A 183 8.48 -5.29 24.29
N ARG A 184 9.33 -5.86 23.42
CA ARG A 184 10.79 -5.89 23.61
C ARG A 184 11.41 -4.50 23.53
N ALA A 185 11.01 -3.68 22.56
CA ALA A 185 11.52 -2.33 22.40
C ALA A 185 11.20 -1.44 23.61
N LEU A 186 9.99 -1.52 24.16
CA LEU A 186 9.59 -0.77 25.35
C LEU A 186 10.36 -1.21 26.60
N LEU A 187 10.66 -2.51 26.76
CA LEU A 187 11.50 -3.01 27.85
C LEU A 187 12.95 -2.50 27.74
N ALA A 188 13.48 -2.43 26.51
CA ALA A 188 14.84 -1.98 26.26
C ALA A 188 15.04 -0.46 26.41
N SER A 189 13.98 0.33 26.21
CA SER A 189 14.06 1.79 26.17
C SER A 189 14.17 2.47 27.55
N ASP A 190 13.98 1.73 28.64
CA ASP A 190 13.98 2.27 30.03
C ASP A 190 13.00 3.47 30.19
N GLY A 191 11.89 3.47 29.43
CA GLY A 191 10.89 4.55 29.43
C GLY A 191 11.30 5.80 28.64
N LYS A 192 12.45 5.80 27.96
CA LYS A 192 12.92 6.90 27.11
C LYS A 192 12.77 6.55 25.65
N GLN A 193 11.87 7.23 24.95
CA GLN A 193 11.69 7.06 23.52
C GLN A 193 12.57 8.04 22.75
N LYS A 194 13.46 7.52 21.89
CA LYS A 194 14.24 8.34 20.97
C LYS A 194 13.33 9.00 19.93
N LYS A 195 13.67 10.23 19.54
CA LYS A 195 13.02 10.94 18.43
C LYS A 195 13.69 10.56 17.12
N VAL A 196 12.91 10.07 16.16
CA VAL A 196 13.36 9.63 14.85
C VAL A 196 12.79 10.54 13.77
N LEU A 197 13.65 11.09 12.92
CA LEU A 197 13.28 11.84 11.73
C LEU A 197 13.62 11.03 10.50
N ALA A 198 12.64 10.65 9.71
CA ALA A 198 12.88 10.02 8.41
C ALA A 198 12.80 11.05 7.29
N MET A 199 13.81 11.03 6.41
CA MET A 199 13.95 11.94 5.27
C MET A 199 13.91 11.19 3.96
N SER A 200 13.30 11.80 2.96
CA SER A 200 13.36 11.36 1.57
C SER A 200 13.94 12.45 0.67
N PHE A 201 14.17 12.14 -0.59
CA PHE A 201 14.58 13.15 -1.60
C PHE A 201 13.53 14.24 -1.83
N THR A 202 12.28 14.00 -1.46
CA THR A 202 11.16 14.95 -1.61
C THR A 202 10.73 15.63 -0.31
N GLY A 203 11.43 15.34 0.80
CA GLY A 203 11.13 15.92 2.11
C GLY A 203 11.03 14.87 3.22
N PRO A 204 10.66 15.28 4.44
CA PRO A 204 10.53 14.37 5.57
C PRO A 204 9.27 13.52 5.49
N LEU A 205 9.30 12.34 6.12
CA LEU A 205 8.12 11.52 6.34
C LEU A 205 7.34 12.05 7.54
N GLY A 206 6.19 12.68 7.26
CA GLY A 206 5.34 13.30 8.27
C GLY A 206 4.47 12.28 9.02
N MET A 207 3.34 12.80 9.55
CA MET A 207 2.40 11.99 10.34
C MET A 207 1.41 11.18 9.49
N LYS A 208 1.34 11.45 8.19
CA LYS A 208 0.52 10.67 7.26
C LYS A 208 1.31 9.46 6.75
N GLY A 209 0.62 8.33 6.60
CA GLY A 209 1.22 7.08 6.15
C GLY A 209 1.77 6.22 7.30
N THR A 210 2.43 5.13 6.93
CA THR A 210 2.81 4.03 7.83
C THR A 210 3.93 4.36 8.80
N PHE A 211 4.74 5.42 8.56
CA PHE A 211 5.96 5.70 9.35
C PHE A 211 5.67 5.98 10.83
N SER A 212 4.57 6.66 11.16
CA SER A 212 4.20 6.88 12.57
C SER A 212 3.90 5.57 13.31
N ASP A 213 3.28 4.60 12.62
CA ASP A 213 3.05 3.27 13.18
C ASP A 213 4.36 2.47 13.28
N VAL A 214 5.25 2.60 12.29
CA VAL A 214 6.61 2.02 12.38
C VAL A 214 7.32 2.52 13.64
N CYS A 215 7.30 3.83 13.91
CA CYS A 215 7.85 4.39 15.13
C CYS A 215 7.16 3.86 16.39
N HIS A 216 5.82 3.78 16.36
CA HIS A 216 5.03 3.27 17.48
C HIS A 216 5.42 1.84 17.84
N TYR A 217 5.45 0.93 16.86
CA TYR A 217 5.80 -0.47 17.11
C TYR A 217 7.30 -0.68 17.42
N ALA A 218 8.18 0.17 16.89
CA ALA A 218 9.61 0.18 17.22
C ALA A 218 9.93 0.81 18.58
N GLY A 219 8.93 1.30 19.32
CA GLY A 219 9.14 1.91 20.65
C GLY A 219 9.81 3.28 20.64
N VAL A 220 9.81 3.96 19.48
CA VAL A 220 10.39 5.31 19.29
C VAL A 220 9.29 6.33 18.98
N ARG A 221 9.64 7.60 18.78
CA ARG A 221 8.71 8.67 18.43
C ARG A 221 9.08 9.29 17.09
N ASN A 222 8.09 9.54 16.25
CA ASN A 222 8.29 10.38 15.07
C ASN A 222 8.63 11.81 15.52
N ALA A 223 9.76 12.36 15.06
CA ALA A 223 10.19 13.72 15.41
C ALA A 223 9.20 14.80 14.95
N LEU A 224 8.32 14.47 14.00
CA LEU A 224 7.29 15.38 13.48
C LEU A 224 5.94 15.24 14.20
N GLU A 225 5.86 14.47 15.28
CA GLU A 225 4.63 14.37 16.07
C GLU A 225 4.21 15.75 16.61
N GLY A 226 2.99 16.18 16.26
CA GLY A 226 2.47 17.51 16.60
C GLY A 226 3.01 18.67 15.77
N VAL A 227 3.78 18.39 14.72
CA VAL A 227 4.33 19.41 13.82
C VAL A 227 3.58 19.36 12.49
N ASP A 228 2.95 20.46 12.11
CA ASP A 228 2.27 20.60 10.81
C ASP A 228 3.31 21.00 9.74
N ILE A 229 3.55 20.08 8.82
CA ILE A 229 4.44 20.28 7.67
C ILE A 229 3.66 20.01 6.39
N PRO A 230 3.64 20.94 5.44
CA PRO A 230 3.00 20.71 4.16
C PRO A 230 3.61 19.50 3.44
N TYR A 231 2.77 18.73 2.76
CA TYR A 231 3.21 17.58 1.97
C TYR A 231 4.29 17.97 0.96
N GLN A 232 5.36 17.20 0.86
CA GLN A 232 6.52 17.44 -0.02
C GLN A 232 7.25 18.77 0.21
N SER A 233 7.23 19.30 1.40
CA SER A 233 8.05 20.46 1.76
C SER A 233 9.36 20.05 2.42
N ASN A 234 10.42 20.78 2.11
CA ASN A 234 11.68 20.59 2.80
C ASN A 234 11.64 21.22 4.20
N LEU A 235 12.32 20.58 5.16
CA LEU A 235 12.58 21.20 6.46
C LEU A 235 13.67 22.27 6.33
N SER A 236 13.42 23.44 6.93
CA SER A 236 14.48 24.43 7.08
C SER A 236 15.55 23.95 8.08
N GLU A 237 16.77 24.48 7.96
CA GLU A 237 17.83 24.18 8.93
C GLU A 237 17.42 24.53 10.36
N GLU A 238 16.74 25.66 10.55
CA GLU A 238 16.21 26.07 11.86
C GLU A 238 15.23 25.04 12.41
N LYS A 239 14.34 24.52 11.55
CA LYS A 239 13.36 23.49 11.99
C LYS A 239 14.04 22.17 12.31
N MET A 240 15.06 21.80 11.57
CA MET A 240 15.89 20.63 11.88
C MET A 240 16.56 20.74 13.25
N LEU A 241 17.12 21.91 13.58
CA LEU A 241 17.73 22.19 14.90
C LEU A 241 16.69 22.20 16.03
N GLU A 242 15.50 22.78 15.80
CA GLU A 242 14.40 22.80 16.76
C GLU A 242 13.93 21.38 17.09
N LEU A 243 13.74 20.55 16.08
CA LEU A 243 13.36 19.15 16.24
C LEU A 243 14.41 18.36 17.01
N ASN A 244 15.69 18.62 16.75
CA ASN A 244 16.84 17.95 17.33
C ASN A 244 16.61 16.44 17.51
N PRO A 245 16.46 15.68 16.41
CA PRO A 245 16.19 14.24 16.46
C PRO A 245 17.39 13.48 17.03
N ASP A 246 17.11 12.34 17.67
CA ASP A 246 18.14 11.44 18.18
C ASP A 246 18.66 10.51 17.06
N ILE A 247 17.82 10.23 16.08
CA ILE A 247 18.13 9.40 14.89
C ILE A 247 17.60 10.12 13.65
N ILE A 248 18.39 10.14 12.59
CA ILE A 248 17.93 10.56 11.25
C ILE A 248 18.06 9.37 10.30
N LEU A 249 16.93 8.95 9.75
CA LEU A 249 16.88 7.96 8.67
C LEU A 249 17.00 8.71 7.35
N THR A 250 17.97 8.32 6.53
CA THR A 250 18.18 8.88 5.19
C THR A 250 17.85 7.85 4.11
N PRO A 251 17.46 8.27 2.90
CA PRO A 251 17.07 7.36 1.85
C PRO A 251 18.21 6.41 1.48
N SER A 252 17.87 5.18 1.10
CA SER A 252 18.78 4.21 0.49
C SER A 252 18.63 4.13 -1.03
N TRP A 253 17.55 4.69 -1.57
CA TRP A 253 17.16 4.62 -2.96
C TRP A 253 16.58 5.94 -3.47
N ASP A 254 16.81 6.25 -4.75
CA ASP A 254 16.10 7.32 -5.45
C ASP A 254 15.45 6.80 -6.72
N TYR A 255 14.10 6.74 -6.71
CA TYR A 255 13.32 6.33 -7.87
C TYR A 255 13.63 7.15 -9.13
N SER A 256 13.91 8.44 -8.96
CA SER A 256 14.24 9.33 -10.10
C SER A 256 15.62 9.05 -10.69
N LYS A 257 16.49 8.32 -9.98
CA LYS A 257 17.90 8.05 -10.32
C LYS A 257 18.73 9.33 -10.54
N LYS A 258 18.31 10.46 -9.97
CA LYS A 258 19.00 11.76 -10.06
C LYS A 258 19.72 12.12 -8.78
N GLY A 259 19.29 11.56 -7.65
CA GLY A 259 19.88 11.74 -6.34
C GLY A 259 20.87 10.62 -6.02
N ASP A 260 21.83 10.94 -5.15
CA ASP A 260 22.77 9.99 -4.55
C ASP A 260 22.45 9.86 -3.05
N PRO A 261 22.01 8.68 -2.55
CA PRO A 261 21.75 8.46 -1.13
C PRO A 261 22.96 8.74 -0.24
N ASP A 262 24.17 8.41 -0.68
CA ASP A 262 25.38 8.65 0.09
C ASP A 262 25.71 10.15 0.17
N ASP A 263 25.52 10.89 -0.92
CA ASP A 263 25.64 12.35 -0.91
C ASP A 263 24.56 13.00 -0.04
N PHE A 264 23.33 12.51 -0.07
CA PHE A 264 22.26 13.01 0.80
C PHE A 264 22.63 12.89 2.28
N ARG A 265 23.10 11.72 2.71
CA ARG A 265 23.53 11.46 4.08
C ARG A 265 24.76 12.32 4.46
N ARG A 266 25.75 12.41 3.56
CA ARG A 266 26.98 13.18 3.76
C ARG A 266 26.68 14.66 3.97
N ARG A 267 25.77 15.27 3.22
CA ARG A 267 25.37 16.69 3.39
C ARG A 267 24.83 16.96 4.79
N ILE A 268 24.11 16.03 5.40
CA ILE A 268 23.65 16.20 6.79
C ILE A 268 24.84 16.11 7.76
N LEU A 269 25.73 15.12 7.60
CA LEU A 269 26.85 14.87 8.50
C LEU A 269 27.90 15.97 8.45
N GLU A 270 28.15 16.56 7.27
CA GLU A 270 29.20 17.58 7.06
C GLU A 270 28.68 19.02 7.22
N ASN A 271 27.36 19.22 7.38
CA ASN A 271 26.81 20.56 7.59
C ASN A 271 27.22 21.11 8.96
N PRO A 272 28.02 22.21 9.01
CA PRO A 272 28.48 22.77 10.29
C PRO A 272 27.35 23.27 11.17
N THR A 273 26.18 23.60 10.61
CA THR A 273 24.98 24.00 11.35
C THR A 273 24.44 22.84 12.22
N TYR A 274 24.61 21.58 11.77
CA TYR A 274 24.07 20.40 12.44
C TYR A 274 25.06 19.73 13.40
N LYS A 275 26.28 20.23 13.57
CA LYS A 275 27.34 19.60 14.37
C LYS A 275 26.94 19.28 15.81
N ASP A 276 26.04 20.06 16.40
CA ASP A 276 25.56 19.91 17.77
C ASP A 276 24.23 19.16 17.90
N MET A 277 23.61 18.77 16.78
CA MET A 277 22.38 17.97 16.74
C MET A 277 22.65 16.56 17.29
N ASN A 278 21.72 16.01 18.09
CA ASN A 278 21.89 14.70 18.74
C ASN A 278 22.26 13.60 17.74
N ALA A 279 21.54 13.47 16.64
CA ALA A 279 21.79 12.43 15.63
C ALA A 279 23.19 12.52 15.02
N VAL A 280 23.69 13.74 14.76
CA VAL A 280 25.03 13.97 14.18
C VAL A 280 26.12 13.65 15.21
N LYS A 281 26.00 14.18 16.45
CA LYS A 281 26.95 13.93 17.54
C LYS A 281 27.08 12.45 17.88
N ASN A 282 25.96 11.73 17.88
CA ASN A 282 25.92 10.32 18.23
C ASN A 282 26.17 9.39 17.03
N LYS A 283 26.39 9.94 15.81
CA LYS A 283 26.57 9.18 14.56
C LYS A 283 25.36 8.34 14.16
N GLU A 284 24.17 8.79 14.56
CA GLU A 284 22.87 8.14 14.29
C GLU A 284 22.18 8.76 13.06
N VAL A 285 22.95 9.14 12.04
CA VAL A 285 22.46 9.49 10.70
C VAL A 285 22.73 8.28 9.82
N VAL A 286 21.69 7.50 9.55
CA VAL A 286 21.81 6.16 8.96
C VAL A 286 20.99 6.04 7.69
N LYS A 287 21.49 5.31 6.69
CA LYS A 287 20.67 4.90 5.53
C LYS A 287 19.67 3.84 6.00
N PHE A 288 18.44 3.95 5.55
CA PHE A 288 17.38 3.03 5.88
C PHE A 288 16.72 2.50 4.62
N HIS A 289 16.28 1.23 4.61
CA HIS A 289 15.74 0.59 3.43
C HIS A 289 14.38 1.18 3.01
N ASP A 290 14.36 1.92 1.88
CA ASP A 290 13.16 2.57 1.36
C ASP A 290 12.05 1.56 1.03
N ASN A 291 12.38 0.40 0.47
CA ASN A 291 11.41 -0.65 0.15
C ASN A 291 10.72 -1.25 1.38
N TYR A 292 11.26 -1.07 2.60
CA TYR A 292 10.58 -1.41 3.85
C TYR A 292 9.83 -0.21 4.43
N LEU A 293 10.46 0.96 4.40
CA LEU A 293 9.95 2.18 5.03
C LEU A 293 8.67 2.70 4.34
N TYR A 294 8.59 2.55 3.01
CA TYR A 294 7.44 2.96 2.21
C TYR A 294 6.48 1.80 1.89
N SER A 295 6.78 0.59 2.38
CA SER A 295 5.93 -0.56 2.10
C SER A 295 4.53 -0.39 2.70
N THR A 296 3.52 -0.71 1.90
CA THR A 296 2.13 -0.89 2.34
C THR A 296 1.71 -2.37 2.25
N SER A 297 2.70 -3.27 2.41
CA SER A 297 2.53 -4.73 2.49
C SER A 297 3.05 -5.28 3.82
N GLN A 298 3.13 -6.60 3.93
CA GLN A 298 3.74 -7.29 5.07
C GLN A 298 5.19 -6.86 5.35
N TYR A 299 5.89 -6.30 4.37
CA TYR A 299 7.28 -5.87 4.52
C TYR A 299 7.43 -4.58 5.34
N ALA A 300 6.35 -3.84 5.60
CA ALA A 300 6.38 -2.73 6.57
C ALA A 300 6.82 -3.19 7.98
N VAL A 301 6.59 -4.46 8.33
CA VAL A 301 7.08 -5.06 9.59
C VAL A 301 8.61 -5.11 9.62
N LYS A 302 9.28 -5.22 8.46
CA LYS A 302 10.76 -5.15 8.38
C LYS A 302 11.30 -3.78 8.79
N ALA A 303 10.59 -2.69 8.41
CA ALA A 303 10.96 -1.36 8.90
C ALA A 303 10.85 -1.25 10.43
N VAL A 304 9.83 -1.89 11.01
CA VAL A 304 9.70 -1.96 12.48
C VAL A 304 10.85 -2.75 13.11
N GLU A 305 11.22 -3.90 12.53
CA GLU A 305 12.34 -4.75 13.02
C GLU A 305 13.68 -4.02 12.99
N GLU A 306 13.95 -3.28 11.90
CA GLU A 306 15.22 -2.56 11.74
C GLU A 306 15.32 -1.34 12.64
N LEU A 307 14.20 -0.71 12.99
CA LEU A 307 14.17 0.50 13.79
C LEU A 307 14.15 0.20 15.30
N ALA A 308 13.67 -0.97 15.71
CA ALA A 308 13.52 -1.38 17.12
C ALA A 308 14.84 -1.81 17.75
#